data_cd6158bed0eed0548eff9f9c64e75bae
#
_entry.id   cd6158bed0eed0548eff9f9c64e75bae
#
_cell.length_a   1.000
_cell.length_b   1.000
_cell.length_c   1.000
_cell.angle_alpha   90.00
_cell.angle_beta   90.00
_cell.angle_gamma   90.00
#
_symmetry.space_group_name_H-M   'P 1'
#
loop_
_entity.id
_entity.type
_entity.pdbx_description
1 polymer ?
#
loop_
_entity_poly.entity_id
_entity_poly.type
_entity_poly.pdbx_seq_one_letter_code
_entity_poly.pdbx_strand_id
1 'polypeptide(L)' 'MKGNRVKKIRESLLMSKTELARKAHVSPITIARIEKGIPCRLETQRKIILALGFNLSDKKKIFGD' A
#
# COMPACT_ATOMS: atom_id res chain seq x y z
N MET A 1 -9.94 -10.69 9.86
CA MET A 1 -9.86 -9.36 9.31
C MET A 1 -9.35 -9.40 7.91
N LYS A 2 -10.00 -8.71 7.04
CA LYS A 2 -9.65 -8.76 5.64
C LYS A 2 -8.87 -7.57 5.21
N GLY A 3 -8.59 -6.65 5.75
CA GLY A 3 -7.91 -5.48 5.26
C GLY A 3 -6.42 -5.56 5.39
N ASN A 4 -5.81 -4.44 5.13
CA ASN A 4 -4.39 -4.24 5.29
C ASN A 4 -4.20 -2.87 5.95
N ARG A 5 -2.97 -2.51 6.18
CA ARG A 5 -2.67 -1.26 6.87
C ARG A 5 -2.20 -0.15 5.94
N VAL A 6 -2.38 -0.34 4.64
CA VAL A 6 -1.91 0.66 3.67
C VAL A 6 -2.50 2.03 3.95
N LYS A 7 -3.83 2.10 4.12
CA LYS A 7 -4.49 3.37 4.37
C LYS A 7 -3.98 4.01 5.66
N LYS A 8 -3.89 3.22 6.72
CA LYS A 8 -3.49 3.73 8.02
C LYS A 8 -2.07 4.28 7.99
N ILE A 9 -1.16 3.54 7.36
CA ILE A 9 0.23 3.96 7.26
C ILE A 9 0.34 5.19 6.37
N ARG A 10 -0.38 5.18 5.24
CA ARG A 10 -0.38 6.31 4.32
C ARG A 10 -0.84 7.58 5.03
N GLU A 11 -1.91 7.49 5.79
CA GLU A 11 -2.44 8.64 6.49
C GLU A 11 -1.49 9.13 7.59
N SER A 12 -0.82 8.19 8.25
CA SER A 12 0.15 8.58 9.27
C SER A 12 1.34 9.33 8.68
N LEU A 13 1.59 9.14 7.40
CA LEU A 13 2.65 9.84 6.68
C LEU A 13 2.15 11.12 6.00
N LEU A 14 0.88 11.49 6.25
CA LEU A 14 0.24 12.65 5.64
C LEU A 14 0.30 12.61 4.11
N MET A 15 0.09 11.43 3.56
CA MET A 15 0.21 11.17 2.14
C MET A 15 -1.15 10.92 1.53
N SER A 16 -1.45 11.55 0.39
CA SER A 16 -2.70 11.32 -0.31
C SER A 16 -2.62 10.01 -1.10
N LYS A 17 -3.79 9.50 -1.52
CA LYS A 17 -3.82 8.31 -2.39
C LYS A 17 -3.07 8.57 -3.68
N THR A 18 -3.24 9.75 -4.25
CA THR A 18 -2.56 10.13 -5.50
C THR A 18 -1.06 10.15 -5.30
N GLU A 19 -0.61 10.68 -4.18
CA GLU A 19 0.81 10.74 -3.90
C GLU A 19 1.40 9.35 -3.75
N LEU A 20 0.73 8.48 -3.00
CA LEU A 20 1.20 7.10 -2.86
C LEU A 20 1.23 6.39 -4.21
N ALA A 21 0.17 6.57 -5.01
CA ALA A 21 0.11 5.95 -6.32
C ALA A 21 1.28 6.38 -7.20
N ARG A 22 1.59 7.67 -7.16
CA ARG A 22 2.72 8.19 -7.93
C ARG A 22 4.03 7.58 -7.49
N LYS A 23 4.24 7.51 -6.18
CA LYS A 23 5.48 6.94 -5.65
C LYS A 23 5.60 5.45 -5.94
N ALA A 24 4.47 4.75 -5.95
CA ALA A 24 4.47 3.32 -6.20
C ALA A 24 4.35 2.98 -7.69
N HIS A 25 4.23 3.99 -8.55
CA HIS A 25 4.07 3.80 -9.99
C HIS A 25 2.84 2.94 -10.33
N VAL A 26 1.74 3.21 -9.64
CA VAL A 26 0.46 2.56 -9.90
C VAL A 26 -0.61 3.65 -9.99
N SER A 27 -1.82 3.26 -10.42
CA SER A 27 -2.91 4.24 -10.51
C SER A 27 -3.54 4.47 -9.13
N PRO A 28 -4.14 5.66 -8.92
CA PRO A 28 -4.88 5.91 -7.67
C PRO A 28 -6.02 4.93 -7.46
N ILE A 29 -6.63 4.42 -8.53
CA ILE A 29 -7.68 3.43 -8.44
C ILE A 29 -7.15 2.15 -7.81
N THR A 30 -5.91 1.77 -8.18
CA THR A 30 -5.27 0.60 -7.60
C THR A 30 -5.10 0.78 -6.09
N ILE A 31 -4.67 1.96 -5.65
CA ILE A 31 -4.53 2.24 -4.22
C ILE A 31 -5.88 2.13 -3.53
N ALA A 32 -6.94 2.72 -4.13
CA ALA A 32 -8.27 2.67 -3.54
C ALA A 32 -8.76 1.23 -3.37
N ARG A 33 -8.53 0.38 -4.36
CA ARG A 33 -8.93 -1.02 -4.29
C ARG A 33 -8.18 -1.75 -3.19
N ILE A 34 -6.88 -1.53 -3.11
CA ILE A 34 -6.05 -2.19 -2.10
C ILE A 34 -6.50 -1.79 -0.71
N GLU A 35 -6.82 -0.52 -0.50
CA GLU A 35 -7.25 -0.05 0.80
C GLU A 35 -8.60 -0.62 1.21
N LYS A 36 -9.38 -1.08 0.24
CA LYS A 36 -10.65 -1.78 0.51
C LYS A 36 -10.45 -3.25 0.82
N GLY A 37 -9.21 -3.73 0.72
CA GLY A 37 -8.91 -5.13 1.01
C GLY A 37 -8.91 -6.04 -0.20
N ILE A 38 -9.02 -5.48 -1.41
CA ILE A 38 -8.97 -6.28 -2.63
C ILE A 38 -7.54 -6.75 -2.84
N PRO A 39 -7.33 -8.06 -3.07
CA PRO A 39 -5.97 -8.58 -3.26
C PRO A 39 -5.27 -7.95 -4.46
N CYS A 40 -3.97 -7.85 -4.38
CA CYS A 40 -3.16 -7.36 -5.47
C CYS A 40 -1.97 -8.30 -5.68
N ARG A 41 -1.30 -8.12 -6.82
CA ARG A 41 -0.15 -8.94 -7.17
C ARG A 41 1.02 -8.66 -6.23
N LEU A 42 1.90 -9.64 -6.08
CA LEU A 42 3.09 -9.46 -5.27
C LEU A 42 3.93 -8.28 -5.73
N GLU A 43 4.02 -8.09 -7.03
CA GLU A 43 4.77 -6.96 -7.57
C GLU A 43 4.17 -5.63 -7.12
N THR A 44 2.85 -5.54 -7.10
CA THR A 44 2.18 -4.32 -6.64
C THR A 44 2.41 -4.11 -5.15
N GLN A 45 2.33 -5.18 -4.35
CA GLN A 45 2.62 -5.09 -2.92
C GLN A 45 4.03 -4.57 -2.69
N ARG A 46 4.99 -5.09 -3.43
CA ARG A 46 6.38 -4.67 -3.33
C ARG A 46 6.52 -3.18 -3.60
N LYS A 47 5.90 -2.71 -4.67
CA LYS A 47 5.96 -1.28 -5.02
C LYS A 47 5.40 -0.41 -3.92
N ILE A 48 4.28 -0.84 -3.33
CA ILE A 48 3.63 -0.06 -2.29
C ILE A 48 4.47 -0.05 -1.01
N ILE A 49 5.01 -1.20 -0.63
CA ILE A 49 5.85 -1.28 0.56
C ILE A 49 7.02 -0.30 0.46
N LEU A 50 7.69 -0.30 -0.69
CA LEU A 50 8.83 0.58 -0.90
C LEU A 50 8.40 2.05 -0.96
N ALA A 51 7.24 2.32 -1.57
CA ALA A 51 6.73 3.70 -1.66
C ALA A 51 6.39 4.26 -0.29
N LEU A 52 5.99 3.40 0.64
CA LEU A 52 5.70 3.83 2.01
C LEU A 52 6.97 3.99 2.85
N GLY A 53 8.13 3.69 2.28
CA GLY A 53 9.39 3.83 3.00
C GLY A 53 9.74 2.65 3.88
N PHE A 54 9.11 1.51 3.65
CA PHE A 54 9.37 0.31 4.43
C PHE A 54 10.26 -0.65 3.67
N ASN A 55 10.79 -1.64 4.38
CA ASN A 55 11.56 -2.73 3.78
C ASN A 55 10.62 -3.84 3.32
N LEU A 56 11.06 -4.63 2.37
CA LEU A 56 10.24 -5.75 1.90
C LEU A 56 9.97 -6.75 3.01
N SER A 57 10.86 -6.85 3.98
CA SER A 57 10.65 -7.72 5.14
C SER A 57 9.50 -7.26 6.02
N ASP A 58 9.02 -6.03 5.83
CA ASP A 58 7.90 -5.49 6.58
C ASP A 58 6.55 -5.82 5.95
N LYS A 59 6.52 -6.69 4.94
CA LYS A 59 5.29 -7.04 4.25
C LYS A 59 4.16 -7.42 5.20
N LYS A 60 4.47 -8.23 6.20
CA LYS A 60 3.44 -8.67 7.15
C LYS A 60 2.87 -7.54 7.96
N LYS A 61 3.66 -6.51 8.22
CA LYS A 61 3.18 -5.34 8.97
C LYS A 61 2.19 -4.53 8.18
N ILE A 62 2.27 -4.59 6.86
CA ILE A 62 1.45 -3.77 5.98
C ILE A 62 0.28 -4.58 5.41
N PHE A 63 0.57 -5.74 4.86
CA PHE A 63 -0.43 -6.56 4.18
C PHE A 63 -0.89 -7.77 5.00
N GLY A 64 -0.27 -8.00 6.14
CA GLY A 64 -0.57 -9.18 6.94
C GLY A 64 0.01 -10.42 6.29
N ASP A 65 -0.63 -11.52 6.54
CA ASP A 65 -0.13 -12.80 6.04
C ASP A 65 -0.22 -12.94 4.54
#